data_3839b9aee2362e65c77654a922960aa7
#
_entry.id   3839b9aee2362e65c77654a922960aa7
#
_cell.length_a   1.000
_cell.length_b   1.000
_cell.length_c   1.000
_cell.angle_alpha   90.00
_cell.angle_beta   90.00
_cell.angle_gamma   90.00
#
_symmetry.space_group_name_H-M   'P 1'
#
loop_
_entity.id
_entity.type
_entity.pdbx_description
1 polymer ?
#
loop_
_entity_poly.entity_id
_entity_poly.type
_entity_poly.pdbx_seq_one_letter_code
_entity_poly.pdbx_strand_id
1 'polypeptide(L)'
;MCRFCQLYPMKNQKLLTTTILLIIVIIIIPIVAIFYDKPLTEIQTHILMNLVKGMVVVSLVCFVLGEITKNYSQTDKLWSIMPFFYVLYAAYASNWQPRLILMLVVATIWSIRLTYNFNRRGGYSWKFWTGEEDYRWTVLRQEPFLQGSKIKFSLFNLFFICLYQQALILAFTLPTIVAMESDKAIGAADIILALIMVSFVLIETFADQQQWDFQTEKHRRKNAGEPLNAEQTKGFISSGLWSKVRHPNYASEQSIWIVFYLFSVVATGRWINWSMAGCVLLVILFRSSADFSENISAGKYPDYKDYQKQVPKFIPKFW
;
A
#
# COMPACT_ATOMS: atom_id res chain seq x y z
N MET A 1 11.26 0.85 -33.04
CA MET A 1 11.82 2.05 -32.37
C MET A 1 10.65 2.76 -31.68
N CYS A 2 10.54 2.59 -30.36
CA CYS A 2 9.33 2.91 -29.60
C CYS A 2 9.26 4.42 -29.30
N ARG A 3 8.27 5.14 -29.86
CA ARG A 3 8.02 6.59 -29.66
C ARG A 3 7.44 6.92 -28.25
N PHE A 4 7.64 6.06 -27.25
CA PHE A 4 7.00 6.18 -25.91
C PHE A 4 7.91 6.74 -24.81
N CYS A 5 9.13 7.18 -25.11
CA CYS A 5 10.09 7.68 -24.12
C CYS A 5 10.15 9.22 -24.03
N GLN A 6 9.04 9.94 -24.13
CA GLN A 6 8.97 11.28 -23.55
C GLN A 6 8.26 11.21 -22.20
N LEU A 7 8.97 10.70 -21.21
CA LEU A 7 8.58 10.84 -19.80
C LEU A 7 8.63 12.33 -19.44
N TYR A 8 7.50 12.90 -19.09
CA TYR A 8 7.41 14.24 -18.51
C TYR A 8 8.27 14.25 -17.24
N PRO A 9 9.27 15.13 -17.13
CA PRO A 9 10.01 15.29 -15.88
C PRO A 9 8.99 15.65 -14.80
N MET A 10 8.94 14.84 -13.73
CA MET A 10 8.17 15.22 -12.53
C MET A 10 8.68 16.60 -12.13
N LYS A 11 7.79 17.60 -12.09
CA LYS A 11 8.19 18.96 -11.71
C LYS A 11 8.91 18.87 -10.37
N ASN A 12 10.18 19.29 -10.29
CA ASN A 12 11.04 19.26 -9.10
C ASN A 12 10.34 19.74 -7.83
N GLN A 13 9.38 20.66 -7.96
CA GLN A 13 8.55 21.15 -6.86
C GLN A 13 7.67 20.04 -6.22
N LYS A 14 7.06 19.13 -7.00
CA LYS A 14 6.22 18.06 -6.43
C LYS A 14 7.08 17.02 -5.69
N LEU A 15 8.23 16.67 -6.24
CA LEU A 15 9.17 15.76 -5.58
C LEU A 15 9.67 16.36 -4.26
N LEU A 16 10.08 17.63 -4.27
CA LEU A 16 10.55 18.34 -3.09
C LEU A 16 9.45 18.41 -2.02
N THR A 17 8.21 18.78 -2.40
CA THR A 17 7.07 18.86 -1.46
C THR A 17 6.77 17.49 -0.84
N THR A 18 6.77 16.42 -1.64
CA THR A 18 6.54 15.06 -1.14
C THR A 18 7.66 14.62 -0.21
N THR A 19 8.92 14.91 -0.55
CA THR A 19 10.09 14.61 0.29
C THR A 19 10.04 15.37 1.61
N ILE A 20 9.70 16.66 1.59
CA ILE A 20 9.53 17.46 2.80
C ILE A 20 8.40 16.92 3.67
N LEU A 21 7.25 16.58 3.09
CA LEU A 21 6.14 15.96 3.80
C LEU A 21 6.53 14.62 4.43
N LEU A 22 7.27 13.78 3.71
CA LEU A 22 7.79 12.51 4.23
C LEU A 22 8.74 12.73 5.41
N ILE A 23 9.65 13.70 5.31
CA ILE A 23 10.58 14.06 6.40
C ILE A 23 9.78 14.58 7.62
N ILE A 24 8.80 15.46 7.40
CA ILE A 24 7.95 15.98 8.47
C ILE A 24 7.20 14.83 9.18
N VAL A 25 6.63 13.92 8.43
CA VAL A 25 5.86 12.80 9.00
C VAL A 25 6.77 11.79 9.68
N ILE A 26 7.95 11.50 9.14
CA ILE A 26 8.90 10.52 9.71
C ILE A 26 9.63 11.08 10.94
N ILE A 27 9.85 12.39 11.01
CA ILE A 27 10.63 13.02 12.08
C ILE A 27 9.71 13.76 13.06
N ILE A 28 8.83 14.62 12.58
CA ILE A 28 8.05 15.51 13.45
C ILE A 28 6.94 14.76 14.18
N ILE A 29 6.19 13.89 13.51
CA ILE A 29 5.12 13.15 14.19
C ILE A 29 5.67 12.25 15.31
N PRO A 30 6.74 11.44 15.13
CA PRO A 30 7.33 10.69 16.22
C PRO A 30 7.87 11.57 17.36
N ILE A 31 8.53 12.69 17.04
CA ILE A 31 9.04 13.61 18.06
C ILE A 31 7.88 14.23 18.85
N VAL A 32 6.85 14.75 18.18
CA VAL A 32 5.68 15.31 18.84
C VAL A 32 4.97 14.23 19.66
N ALA A 33 4.84 13.02 19.16
CA ALA A 33 4.24 11.91 19.88
C ALA A 33 5.01 11.56 21.16
N ILE A 34 6.35 11.61 21.16
CA ILE A 34 7.16 11.36 22.37
C ILE A 34 6.78 12.33 23.50
N PHE A 35 6.39 13.57 23.20
CA PHE A 35 6.01 14.58 24.20
C PHE A 35 4.54 14.48 24.67
N TYR A 36 3.66 13.95 23.84
CA TYR A 36 2.20 13.94 24.11
C TYR A 36 1.64 12.54 24.35
N ASP A 37 2.36 11.49 24.01
CA ASP A 37 1.91 10.12 24.17
C ASP A 37 2.47 9.48 25.46
N LYS A 38 1.88 8.37 25.89
CA LYS A 38 2.43 7.62 27.02
C LYS A 38 3.71 6.92 26.61
N PRO A 39 4.73 6.86 27.48
CA PRO A 39 5.89 6.04 27.26
C PRO A 39 5.51 4.58 26.99
N LEU A 40 6.22 3.93 26.08
CA LEU A 40 6.04 2.49 25.85
C LEU A 40 6.44 1.70 27.10
N THR A 41 5.64 0.70 27.45
CA THR A 41 6.02 -0.28 28.46
C THR A 41 7.22 -1.12 27.99
N GLU A 42 7.88 -1.81 28.91
CA GLU A 42 8.99 -2.72 28.56
C GLU A 42 8.56 -3.77 27.54
N ILE A 43 7.36 -4.35 27.71
CA ILE A 43 6.80 -5.35 26.80
C ILE A 43 6.58 -4.75 25.41
N GLN A 44 5.96 -3.58 25.32
CA GLN A 44 5.75 -2.89 24.04
C GLN A 44 7.07 -2.56 23.36
N THR A 45 8.05 -2.06 24.12
CA THR A 45 9.39 -1.75 23.61
C THR A 45 10.08 -3.00 23.09
N HIS A 46 10.04 -4.10 23.84
CA HIS A 46 10.63 -5.37 23.44
C HIS A 46 10.00 -5.92 22.14
N ILE A 47 8.66 -5.89 22.06
CA ILE A 47 7.92 -6.33 20.87
C ILE A 47 8.27 -5.44 19.67
N LEU A 48 8.24 -4.12 19.83
CA LEU A 48 8.58 -3.17 18.78
C LEU A 48 10.00 -3.38 18.26
N MET A 49 10.98 -3.55 19.16
CA MET A 49 12.37 -3.78 18.78
C MET A 49 12.54 -5.08 17.99
N ASN A 50 11.82 -6.14 18.36
CA ASN A 50 11.87 -7.41 17.61
C ASN A 50 11.20 -7.27 16.24
N LEU A 51 10.09 -6.55 16.14
CA LEU A 51 9.44 -6.23 14.85
C LEU A 51 10.39 -5.43 13.95
N VAL A 52 11.07 -4.42 14.49
CA VAL A 52 12.06 -3.62 13.73
C VAL A 52 13.24 -4.48 13.28
N LYS A 53 13.77 -5.34 14.14
CA LYS A 53 14.85 -6.28 13.77
C LYS A 53 14.37 -7.21 12.63
N GLY A 54 13.17 -7.79 12.76
CA GLY A 54 12.57 -8.63 11.73
C GLY A 54 12.39 -7.87 10.41
N MET A 55 11.89 -6.65 10.46
CA MET A 55 11.74 -5.77 9.29
C MET A 55 13.09 -5.51 8.59
N VAL A 56 14.15 -5.20 9.35
CA VAL A 56 15.50 -4.98 8.78
C VAL A 56 16.02 -6.24 8.11
N VAL A 57 15.89 -7.41 8.77
CA VAL A 57 16.31 -8.70 8.19
C VAL A 57 15.57 -8.98 6.88
N VAL A 58 14.24 -8.83 6.86
CA VAL A 58 13.42 -9.02 5.66
C VAL A 58 13.83 -8.05 4.55
N SER A 59 14.09 -6.79 4.89
CA SER A 59 14.56 -5.78 3.92
C SER A 59 15.88 -6.18 3.27
N LEU A 60 16.84 -6.65 4.06
CA LEU A 60 18.14 -7.10 3.56
C LEU A 60 18.01 -8.37 2.69
N VAL A 61 17.14 -9.30 3.07
CA VAL A 61 16.85 -10.49 2.24
C VAL A 61 16.23 -10.08 0.91
N CYS A 62 15.24 -9.18 0.92
CA CYS A 62 14.64 -8.65 -0.32
C CYS A 62 15.69 -7.96 -1.20
N PHE A 63 16.57 -7.16 -0.60
CA PHE A 63 17.66 -6.49 -1.31
C PHE A 63 18.59 -7.49 -1.98
N VAL A 64 19.12 -8.46 -1.23
CA VAL A 64 20.05 -9.47 -1.76
C VAL A 64 19.39 -10.28 -2.88
N LEU A 65 18.15 -10.76 -2.67
CA LEU A 65 17.40 -11.49 -3.69
C LEU A 65 17.14 -10.63 -4.93
N GLY A 66 16.79 -9.36 -4.77
CA GLY A 66 16.60 -8.43 -5.88
C GLY A 66 17.87 -8.23 -6.70
N GLU A 67 19.03 -8.08 -6.04
CA GLU A 67 20.31 -7.91 -6.73
C GLU A 67 20.77 -9.19 -7.45
N ILE A 68 20.51 -10.38 -6.88
CA ILE A 68 20.87 -11.67 -7.49
C ILE A 68 19.97 -11.98 -8.67
N THR A 69 18.65 -11.86 -8.49
CA THR A 69 17.65 -12.28 -9.48
C THR A 69 17.36 -11.22 -10.53
N LYS A 70 17.76 -9.97 -10.30
CA LYS A 70 17.39 -8.78 -11.08
C LYS A 70 15.87 -8.54 -11.16
N ASN A 71 15.12 -9.12 -10.22
CA ASN A 71 13.71 -8.87 -10.00
C ASN A 71 13.56 -8.07 -8.69
N TYR A 72 13.22 -6.82 -8.80
CA TYR A 72 13.18 -5.87 -7.68
C TYR A 72 11.82 -5.82 -6.97
N SER A 73 10.86 -6.67 -7.38
CA SER A 73 9.55 -6.80 -6.72
C SER A 73 9.54 -7.77 -5.53
N GLN A 74 10.69 -8.06 -4.90
CA GLN A 74 10.71 -8.94 -3.74
C GLN A 74 9.94 -8.35 -2.55
N THR A 75 10.01 -7.03 -2.35
CA THR A 75 9.23 -6.32 -1.33
C THR A 75 7.74 -6.31 -1.69
N ASP A 76 7.39 -6.12 -2.97
CA ASP A 76 5.99 -6.12 -3.42
C ASP A 76 5.30 -7.47 -3.10
N LYS A 77 6.02 -8.60 -3.23
CA LYS A 77 5.52 -9.93 -2.86
C LYS A 77 5.20 -10.04 -1.38
N LEU A 78 5.96 -9.37 -0.53
CA LEU A 78 5.80 -9.40 0.91
C LEU A 78 4.83 -8.33 1.43
N TRP A 79 4.38 -7.41 0.57
CA TRP A 79 3.48 -6.33 0.94
C TRP A 79 2.21 -6.84 1.63
N SER A 80 1.61 -7.88 1.11
CA SER A 80 0.40 -8.48 1.68
C SER A 80 0.65 -9.51 2.78
N ILE A 81 1.88 -10.02 2.92
CA ILE A 81 2.24 -11.11 3.82
C ILE A 81 2.76 -10.57 5.16
N MET A 82 3.66 -9.58 5.13
CA MET A 82 4.33 -9.10 6.35
C MET A 82 3.38 -8.47 7.37
N PRO A 83 2.33 -7.72 7.02
CA PRO A 83 1.37 -7.21 7.99
C PRO A 83 0.73 -8.31 8.83
N PHE A 84 0.37 -9.44 8.23
CA PHE A 84 -0.13 -10.60 8.94
C PHE A 84 0.88 -11.08 10.01
N PHE A 85 2.15 -11.25 9.63
CA PHE A 85 3.17 -11.72 10.58
C PHE A 85 3.49 -10.71 11.67
N TYR A 86 3.46 -9.41 11.38
CA TYR A 86 3.68 -8.38 12.39
C TYR A 86 2.55 -8.35 13.42
N VAL A 87 1.29 -8.41 12.96
CA VAL A 87 0.12 -8.44 13.85
C VAL A 87 0.05 -9.76 14.62
N LEU A 88 0.36 -10.89 13.98
CA LEU A 88 0.45 -12.21 14.62
C LEU A 88 1.48 -12.23 15.75
N TYR A 89 2.68 -11.71 15.49
CA TYR A 89 3.72 -11.64 16.51
C TYR A 89 3.30 -10.76 17.69
N ALA A 90 2.69 -9.59 17.43
CA ALA A 90 2.17 -8.72 18.46
C ALA A 90 1.08 -9.41 19.30
N ALA A 91 0.14 -10.11 18.67
CA ALA A 91 -0.91 -10.87 19.36
C ALA A 91 -0.34 -12.00 20.21
N TYR A 92 0.62 -12.76 19.67
CA TYR A 92 1.31 -13.84 20.40
C TYR A 92 2.06 -13.30 21.63
N ALA A 93 2.89 -12.26 21.42
CA ALA A 93 3.74 -11.70 22.47
C ALA A 93 2.95 -10.93 23.56
N SER A 94 1.69 -10.58 23.28
CA SER A 94 0.74 -9.99 24.26
C SER A 94 -0.13 -11.02 24.96
N ASN A 95 0.23 -12.32 24.93
CA ASN A 95 -0.60 -13.41 25.47
C ASN A 95 -2.01 -13.46 24.87
N TRP A 96 -2.12 -13.23 23.56
CA TRP A 96 -3.37 -13.35 22.81
C TRP A 96 -4.49 -12.45 23.35
N GLN A 97 -4.17 -11.19 23.66
CA GLN A 97 -5.19 -10.23 24.05
C GLN A 97 -6.36 -10.22 23.03
N PRO A 98 -7.62 -10.27 23.48
CA PRO A 98 -8.78 -10.44 22.60
C PRO A 98 -8.88 -9.38 21.48
N ARG A 99 -8.54 -8.11 21.76
CA ARG A 99 -8.54 -7.05 20.77
C ARG A 99 -7.50 -7.29 19.68
N LEU A 100 -6.30 -7.76 20.05
CA LEU A 100 -5.25 -8.08 19.07
C LEU A 100 -5.59 -9.31 18.24
N ILE A 101 -6.32 -10.28 18.82
CA ILE A 101 -6.88 -11.41 18.04
C ILE A 101 -7.87 -10.89 16.99
N LEU A 102 -8.77 -9.97 17.36
CA LEU A 102 -9.70 -9.37 16.41
C LEU A 102 -8.97 -8.59 15.30
N MET A 103 -7.96 -7.79 15.68
CA MET A 103 -7.09 -7.08 14.71
C MET A 103 -6.35 -8.07 13.79
N LEU A 104 -5.88 -9.19 14.33
CA LEU A 104 -5.25 -10.26 13.54
C LEU A 104 -6.23 -10.88 12.55
N VAL A 105 -7.46 -11.18 12.97
CA VAL A 105 -8.48 -11.76 12.08
C VAL A 105 -8.74 -10.84 10.88
N VAL A 106 -9.00 -9.55 11.11
CA VAL A 106 -9.28 -8.62 10.01
C VAL A 106 -8.05 -8.37 9.13
N ALA A 107 -6.84 -8.31 9.71
CA ALA A 107 -5.59 -8.23 8.95
C ALA A 107 -5.36 -9.50 8.10
N THR A 108 -5.74 -10.68 8.61
CA THR A 108 -5.65 -11.95 7.88
C THR A 108 -6.58 -11.96 6.67
N ILE A 109 -7.84 -11.53 6.83
CA ILE A 109 -8.81 -11.43 5.73
C ILE A 109 -8.25 -10.53 4.62
N TRP A 110 -7.73 -9.36 4.99
CA TRP A 110 -7.08 -8.44 4.06
C TRP A 110 -5.85 -9.06 3.38
N SER A 111 -4.96 -9.70 4.15
CA SER A 111 -3.75 -10.37 3.64
C SER A 111 -4.07 -11.44 2.60
N ILE A 112 -5.03 -12.34 2.89
CA ILE A 112 -5.46 -13.41 1.97
C ILE A 112 -5.97 -12.80 0.67
N ARG A 113 -6.84 -11.80 0.75
CA ARG A 113 -7.40 -11.14 -0.42
C ARG A 113 -6.33 -10.48 -1.29
N LEU A 114 -5.43 -9.70 -0.68
CA LEU A 114 -4.40 -8.99 -1.44
C LEU A 114 -3.37 -9.96 -2.03
N THR A 115 -2.98 -11.00 -1.29
CA THR A 115 -2.10 -12.07 -1.79
C THR A 115 -2.72 -12.79 -2.99
N TYR A 116 -4.01 -13.13 -2.93
CA TYR A 116 -4.73 -13.71 -4.06
C TYR A 116 -4.73 -12.77 -5.28
N ASN A 117 -5.01 -11.48 -5.07
CA ASN A 117 -5.03 -10.48 -6.15
C ASN A 117 -3.65 -10.31 -6.81
N PHE A 118 -2.58 -10.34 -6.01
CA PHE A 118 -1.21 -10.25 -6.51
C PHE A 118 -0.79 -11.54 -7.26
N ASN A 119 -1.19 -12.71 -6.74
CA ASN A 119 -0.90 -14.01 -7.36
C ASN A 119 -1.52 -14.13 -8.76
N ARG A 120 -2.81 -13.78 -8.93
CA ARG A 120 -3.49 -13.88 -10.24
C ARG A 120 -2.88 -12.99 -11.33
N ARG A 121 -2.11 -11.96 -10.93
CA ARG A 121 -1.36 -11.08 -11.84
C ARG A 121 0.03 -11.61 -12.18
N GLY A 122 0.39 -12.83 -11.76
CA GLY A 122 1.70 -13.42 -12.01
C GLY A 122 2.78 -12.99 -11.02
N GLY A 123 2.42 -12.28 -9.95
CA GLY A 123 3.39 -11.78 -8.96
C GLY A 123 4.14 -12.88 -8.21
N TYR A 124 3.49 -14.03 -7.99
CA TYR A 124 4.12 -15.23 -7.44
C TYR A 124 4.38 -16.27 -8.51
N SER A 125 5.41 -17.08 -8.31
CA SER A 125 5.70 -18.25 -9.10
C SER A 125 6.14 -19.40 -8.18
N TRP A 126 6.25 -20.63 -8.73
CA TRP A 126 6.73 -21.78 -7.98
C TRP A 126 8.12 -21.55 -7.36
N LYS A 127 8.99 -20.81 -8.05
CA LYS A 127 10.23 -20.29 -7.48
C LYS A 127 9.93 -18.91 -6.89
N PHE A 128 9.79 -18.80 -5.59
CA PHE A 128 9.34 -17.60 -4.90
C PHE A 128 10.06 -16.30 -5.32
N TRP A 129 11.35 -16.38 -5.64
CA TRP A 129 12.17 -15.23 -6.07
C TRP A 129 12.01 -14.82 -7.54
N THR A 130 11.20 -15.58 -8.31
CA THR A 130 10.80 -15.25 -9.70
C THR A 130 9.35 -14.74 -9.71
N GLY A 131 8.78 -14.51 -10.87
CA GLY A 131 7.46 -13.92 -11.06
C GLY A 131 7.58 -12.61 -11.82
N GLU A 132 6.45 -12.02 -12.17
CA GLU A 132 6.45 -10.75 -12.87
C GLU A 132 6.93 -9.60 -11.96
N GLU A 133 7.79 -8.74 -12.52
CA GLU A 133 8.24 -7.53 -11.86
C GLU A 133 7.21 -6.42 -12.07
N ASP A 134 6.94 -5.62 -11.05
CA ASP A 134 6.09 -4.45 -11.18
C ASP A 134 6.71 -3.45 -12.19
N TYR A 135 5.92 -3.03 -13.16
CA TYR A 135 6.35 -2.14 -14.25
C TYR A 135 6.96 -0.83 -13.76
N ARG A 136 6.59 -0.39 -12.54
CA ARG A 136 7.13 0.84 -11.93
C ARG A 136 8.64 0.81 -11.80
N TRP A 137 9.21 -0.35 -11.45
CA TRP A 137 10.66 -0.49 -11.30
C TRP A 137 11.38 -0.40 -12.64
N THR A 138 10.77 -0.94 -13.71
CA THR A 138 11.30 -0.80 -15.07
C THR A 138 11.28 0.65 -15.54
N VAL A 139 10.20 1.39 -15.26
CA VAL A 139 10.08 2.82 -15.59
C VAL A 139 11.12 3.63 -14.81
N LEU A 140 11.23 3.42 -13.49
CA LEU A 140 12.16 4.15 -12.63
C LEU A 140 13.64 3.92 -12.99
N ARG A 141 14.00 2.72 -13.48
CA ARG A 141 15.37 2.47 -14.00
C ARG A 141 15.75 3.36 -15.17
N GLN A 142 14.78 3.87 -15.91
CA GLN A 142 15.00 4.74 -17.07
C GLN A 142 15.05 6.23 -16.71
N GLU A 143 14.78 6.59 -15.45
CA GLU A 143 14.84 7.95 -14.97
C GLU A 143 16.29 8.49 -15.04
N PRO A 144 16.50 9.73 -15.49
CA PRO A 144 17.85 10.28 -15.75
C PRO A 144 18.81 10.19 -14.57
N PHE A 145 18.31 10.29 -13.32
CA PHE A 145 19.16 10.24 -12.13
C PHE A 145 19.62 8.82 -11.76
N LEU A 146 18.94 7.77 -12.25
CA LEU A 146 19.27 6.35 -12.04
C LEU A 146 19.91 5.71 -13.27
N GLN A 147 19.62 6.24 -14.44
CA GLN A 147 20.05 5.68 -15.71
C GLN A 147 21.58 5.57 -15.80
N GLY A 148 22.05 4.43 -16.28
CA GLY A 148 23.50 4.20 -16.57
C GLY A 148 24.37 3.89 -15.34
N SER A 149 23.86 3.96 -14.11
CA SER A 149 24.62 3.65 -12.91
C SER A 149 24.02 2.51 -12.10
N LYS A 150 24.65 1.35 -12.15
CA LYS A 150 24.25 0.18 -11.33
C LYS A 150 24.28 0.50 -9.83
N ILE A 151 25.29 1.25 -9.37
CA ILE A 151 25.44 1.61 -7.95
C ILE A 151 24.29 2.49 -7.49
N LYS A 152 23.91 3.53 -8.25
CA LYS A 152 22.80 4.41 -7.90
C LYS A 152 21.49 3.62 -7.80
N PHE A 153 21.24 2.72 -8.75
CA PHE A 153 20.04 1.89 -8.71
C PHE A 153 20.06 0.89 -7.57
N SER A 154 21.20 0.29 -7.26
CA SER A 154 21.34 -0.62 -6.11
C SER A 154 21.10 0.11 -4.77
N LEU A 155 21.61 1.32 -4.60
CA LEU A 155 21.32 2.16 -3.43
C LEU A 155 19.83 2.55 -3.38
N PHE A 156 19.24 2.89 -4.50
CA PHE A 156 17.79 3.16 -4.59
C PHE A 156 16.97 1.91 -4.22
N ASN A 157 17.37 0.73 -4.70
CA ASN A 157 16.76 -0.55 -4.32
C ASN A 157 16.85 -0.77 -2.81
N LEU A 158 18.04 -0.62 -2.21
CA LEU A 158 18.20 -0.83 -0.77
C LEU A 158 17.36 0.13 0.06
N PHE A 159 17.48 1.44 -0.20
CA PHE A 159 16.88 2.44 0.68
C PHE A 159 15.42 2.70 0.39
N PHE A 160 15.02 2.73 -0.89
CA PHE A 160 13.64 3.06 -1.27
C PHE A 160 12.76 1.82 -1.49
N ILE A 161 13.23 0.82 -2.25
CA ILE A 161 12.40 -0.35 -2.54
C ILE A 161 12.34 -1.30 -1.33
N CYS A 162 13.47 -1.55 -0.66
CA CYS A 162 13.50 -2.52 0.41
C CYS A 162 13.25 -1.88 1.79
N LEU A 163 14.12 -0.99 2.26
CA LEU A 163 14.02 -0.46 3.63
C LEU A 163 12.81 0.44 3.83
N TYR A 164 12.60 1.43 2.98
CA TYR A 164 11.47 2.37 3.15
C TYR A 164 10.12 1.66 3.05
N GLN A 165 9.93 0.78 2.06
CA GLN A 165 8.64 0.09 1.92
C GLN A 165 8.40 -0.90 3.06
N GLN A 166 9.40 -1.66 3.50
CA GLN A 166 9.25 -2.57 4.65
C GLN A 166 9.02 -1.78 5.96
N ALA A 167 9.68 -0.64 6.14
CA ALA A 167 9.41 0.25 7.26
C ALA A 167 7.97 0.80 7.23
N LEU A 168 7.46 1.15 6.06
CA LEU A 168 6.07 1.59 5.89
C LEU A 168 5.09 0.44 6.19
N ILE A 169 5.37 -0.77 5.68
CA ILE A 169 4.57 -1.97 5.96
C ILE A 169 4.48 -2.23 7.47
N LEU A 170 5.60 -2.13 8.19
CA LEU A 170 5.59 -2.21 9.64
C LEU A 170 4.80 -1.05 10.25
N ALA A 171 5.05 0.18 9.81
CA ALA A 171 4.50 1.40 10.42
C ALA A 171 2.97 1.43 10.46
N PHE A 172 2.28 1.01 9.39
CA PHE A 172 0.81 1.01 9.42
C PHE A 172 0.20 -0.15 10.23
N THR A 173 1.01 -1.14 10.69
CA THR A 173 0.58 -2.18 11.63
C THR A 173 0.81 -1.81 13.11
N LEU A 174 1.59 -0.75 13.39
CA LEU A 174 1.93 -0.32 14.74
C LEU A 174 0.75 0.09 15.64
N PRO A 175 -0.47 0.41 15.13
CA PRO A 175 -1.65 0.55 15.99
C PRO A 175 -1.89 -0.65 16.91
N THR A 176 -1.45 -1.86 16.54
CA THR A 176 -1.47 -3.04 17.42
C THR A 176 -0.68 -2.83 18.70
N ILE A 177 0.49 -2.20 18.63
CA ILE A 177 1.34 -1.94 19.81
C ILE A 177 0.67 -0.95 20.77
N VAL A 178 0.01 0.07 20.23
CA VAL A 178 -0.76 1.03 21.04
C VAL A 178 -2.00 0.38 21.64
N ALA A 179 -2.69 -0.48 20.88
CA ALA A 179 -3.89 -1.18 21.35
C ALA A 179 -3.62 -2.14 22.53
N MET A 180 -2.36 -2.61 22.71
CA MET A 180 -1.94 -3.42 23.86
C MET A 180 -2.04 -2.71 25.20
N GLU A 181 -2.09 -1.36 25.23
CA GLU A 181 -2.20 -0.60 26.48
C GLU A 181 -3.52 -0.83 27.22
N SER A 182 -4.51 -1.38 26.54
CA SER A 182 -5.87 -1.46 27.05
C SER A 182 -6.21 -2.84 27.55
N ASP A 183 -6.50 -2.95 28.83
CA ASP A 183 -7.07 -4.16 29.45
C ASP A 183 -8.60 -4.24 29.28
N LYS A 184 -9.22 -3.24 28.63
CA LYS A 184 -10.66 -3.22 28.38
C LYS A 184 -11.05 -4.36 27.47
N ALA A 185 -12.12 -5.06 27.82
CA ALA A 185 -12.73 -6.08 26.98
C ALA A 185 -13.13 -5.50 25.60
N ILE A 186 -13.25 -6.38 24.60
CA ILE A 186 -13.81 -6.01 23.30
C ILE A 186 -15.23 -5.45 23.51
N GLY A 187 -15.49 -4.28 22.93
CA GLY A 187 -16.77 -3.60 22.95
C GLY A 187 -17.43 -3.52 21.57
N ALA A 188 -18.62 -2.93 21.54
CA ALA A 188 -19.36 -2.72 20.30
C ALA A 188 -18.54 -1.92 19.27
N ALA A 189 -17.74 -0.92 19.72
CA ALA A 189 -16.90 -0.14 18.84
C ALA A 189 -15.85 -0.99 18.10
N ASP A 190 -15.22 -1.95 18.79
CA ASP A 190 -14.24 -2.86 18.17
C ASP A 190 -14.90 -3.71 17.07
N ILE A 191 -16.10 -4.23 17.34
CA ILE A 191 -16.85 -5.05 16.36
C ILE A 191 -17.28 -4.20 15.16
N ILE A 192 -17.77 -2.97 15.39
CA ILE A 192 -18.14 -2.04 14.31
C ILE A 192 -16.93 -1.74 13.44
N LEU A 193 -15.76 -1.46 14.01
CA LEU A 193 -14.54 -1.21 13.26
C LEU A 193 -14.14 -2.44 12.42
N ALA A 194 -14.23 -3.66 12.99
CA ALA A 194 -13.96 -4.88 12.26
C ALA A 194 -14.90 -5.05 11.06
N LEU A 195 -16.20 -4.82 11.24
CA LEU A 195 -17.18 -4.89 10.15
C LEU A 195 -16.94 -3.83 9.07
N ILE A 196 -16.62 -2.60 9.46
CA ILE A 196 -16.26 -1.52 8.51
C ILE A 196 -15.00 -1.90 7.73
N MET A 197 -13.96 -2.41 8.40
CA MET A 197 -12.74 -2.85 7.73
C MET A 197 -13.01 -3.95 6.70
N VAL A 198 -13.78 -4.98 7.08
CA VAL A 198 -14.19 -6.06 6.16
C VAL A 198 -15.01 -5.50 4.99
N SER A 199 -15.89 -4.52 5.22
CA SER A 199 -16.66 -3.88 4.15
C SER A 199 -15.73 -3.19 3.13
N PHE A 200 -14.68 -2.50 3.58
CA PHE A 200 -13.69 -1.92 2.67
C PHE A 200 -12.88 -2.98 1.93
N VAL A 201 -12.53 -4.11 2.57
CA VAL A 201 -11.89 -5.25 1.88
C VAL A 201 -12.79 -5.80 0.77
N LEU A 202 -14.10 -5.88 0.99
CA LEU A 202 -15.06 -6.29 -0.04
C LEU A 202 -15.15 -5.28 -1.19
N ILE A 203 -15.28 -3.97 -0.87
CA ILE A 203 -15.32 -2.92 -1.91
C ILE A 203 -14.06 -2.97 -2.77
N GLU A 204 -12.91 -3.14 -2.15
CA GLU A 204 -11.63 -3.25 -2.86
C GLU A 204 -11.58 -4.50 -3.73
N THR A 205 -12.11 -5.63 -3.24
CA THR A 205 -12.22 -6.88 -4.01
C THR A 205 -13.05 -6.68 -5.26
N PHE A 206 -14.21 -6.03 -5.14
CA PHE A 206 -15.06 -5.71 -6.29
C PHE A 206 -14.39 -4.75 -7.27
N ALA A 207 -13.70 -3.73 -6.77
CA ALA A 207 -12.99 -2.78 -7.62
C ALA A 207 -11.89 -3.45 -8.44
N ASP A 208 -11.09 -4.31 -7.79
CA ASP A 208 -10.04 -5.07 -8.48
C ASP A 208 -10.61 -6.11 -9.44
N GLN A 209 -11.77 -6.73 -9.10
CA GLN A 209 -12.44 -7.66 -10.00
C GLN A 209 -12.94 -6.97 -11.27
N GLN A 210 -13.58 -5.80 -11.13
CA GLN A 210 -14.01 -5.00 -12.29
C GLN A 210 -12.83 -4.64 -13.20
N GLN A 211 -11.70 -4.23 -12.61
CA GLN A 211 -10.49 -3.92 -13.37
C GLN A 211 -9.92 -5.17 -14.07
N TRP A 212 -9.91 -6.30 -13.38
CA TRP A 212 -9.44 -7.56 -13.92
C TRP A 212 -10.28 -8.01 -15.12
N ASP A 213 -11.60 -8.04 -14.97
CA ASP A 213 -12.53 -8.46 -16.01
C ASP A 213 -12.42 -7.56 -17.24
N PHE A 214 -12.36 -6.24 -17.02
CA PHE A 214 -12.15 -5.27 -18.08
C PHE A 214 -10.86 -5.53 -18.88
N GLN A 215 -9.73 -5.71 -18.20
CA GLN A 215 -8.45 -5.92 -18.87
C GLN A 215 -8.39 -7.28 -19.58
N THR A 216 -8.87 -8.34 -18.91
CA THR A 216 -8.90 -9.70 -19.48
C THR A 216 -9.74 -9.75 -20.73
N GLU A 217 -10.95 -9.21 -20.70
CA GLU A 217 -11.84 -9.21 -21.86
C GLU A 217 -11.31 -8.32 -22.99
N LYS A 218 -10.73 -7.16 -22.66
CA LYS A 218 -10.08 -6.31 -23.65
C LYS A 218 -8.93 -7.01 -24.37
N HIS A 219 -8.08 -7.75 -23.63
CA HIS A 219 -6.97 -8.50 -24.21
C HIS A 219 -7.48 -9.70 -25.04
N ARG A 220 -8.50 -10.43 -24.54
CA ARG A 220 -9.11 -11.53 -25.25
C ARG A 220 -9.62 -11.08 -26.64
N ARG A 221 -10.42 -9.99 -26.67
CA ARG A 221 -10.97 -9.45 -27.94
C ARG A 221 -9.87 -9.01 -28.89
N LYS A 222 -8.85 -8.31 -28.40
CA LYS A 222 -7.73 -7.89 -29.23
C LYS A 222 -7.01 -9.08 -29.87
N ASN A 223 -6.75 -10.15 -29.09
CA ASN A 223 -6.08 -11.35 -29.58
C ASN A 223 -6.95 -12.14 -30.57
N ALA A 224 -8.26 -12.11 -30.40
CA ALA A 224 -9.22 -12.75 -31.31
C ALA A 224 -9.56 -11.91 -32.55
N GLY A 225 -9.06 -10.67 -32.66
CA GLY A 225 -9.46 -9.74 -33.73
C GLY A 225 -10.91 -9.26 -33.64
N GLU A 226 -11.56 -9.42 -32.48
CA GLU A 226 -12.93 -8.99 -32.23
C GLU A 226 -13.02 -7.47 -31.98
N PRO A 227 -14.15 -6.83 -32.36
CA PRO A 227 -14.34 -5.41 -32.12
C PRO A 227 -14.40 -5.10 -30.62
N LEU A 228 -13.70 -4.05 -30.22
CA LEU A 228 -13.74 -3.53 -28.86
C LEU A 228 -15.03 -2.75 -28.63
N ASN A 229 -15.60 -2.82 -27.44
CA ASN A 229 -16.70 -1.94 -27.04
C ASN A 229 -16.22 -0.50 -26.83
N ALA A 230 -17.13 0.45 -26.63
CA ALA A 230 -16.81 1.87 -26.47
C ALA A 230 -15.85 2.15 -25.32
N GLU A 231 -16.00 1.48 -24.18
CA GLU A 231 -15.11 1.65 -23.01
C GLU A 231 -13.74 1.03 -23.25
N GLN A 232 -13.67 -0.15 -23.84
CA GLN A 232 -12.44 -0.83 -24.21
C GLN A 232 -11.64 -0.05 -25.26
N THR A 233 -12.34 0.67 -26.16
CA THR A 233 -11.70 1.55 -27.15
C THR A 233 -11.05 2.76 -26.50
N LYS A 234 -11.64 3.34 -25.45
CA LYS A 234 -10.98 4.37 -24.62
C LYS A 234 -9.73 3.86 -23.94
N GLY A 235 -9.65 2.54 -23.64
CA GLY A 235 -8.47 1.85 -23.14
C GLY A 235 -8.39 1.71 -21.64
N PHE A 236 -9.27 2.33 -20.86
CA PHE A 236 -9.33 2.29 -19.40
C PHE A 236 -10.77 2.09 -18.92
N ILE A 237 -10.94 1.50 -17.74
CA ILE A 237 -12.24 1.31 -17.11
C ILE A 237 -12.75 2.63 -16.55
N SER A 238 -14.04 2.91 -16.75
CA SER A 238 -14.72 4.11 -16.26
C SER A 238 -16.16 3.83 -15.77
N SER A 239 -16.55 2.57 -15.74
CA SER A 239 -17.87 2.08 -15.30
C SER A 239 -17.81 1.51 -13.87
N GLY A 240 -18.96 1.14 -13.30
CA GLY A 240 -19.07 0.53 -11.97
C GLY A 240 -18.53 1.43 -10.86
N LEU A 241 -17.68 0.89 -9.98
CA LEU A 241 -17.02 1.67 -8.92
C LEU A 241 -16.07 2.73 -9.47
N TRP A 242 -15.49 2.49 -10.64
CA TRP A 242 -14.57 3.39 -11.33
C TRP A 242 -15.29 4.61 -11.93
N SER A 243 -16.61 4.59 -12.03
CA SER A 243 -17.40 5.79 -12.36
C SER A 243 -17.64 6.71 -11.15
N LYS A 244 -17.47 6.22 -9.92
CA LYS A 244 -17.68 6.97 -8.69
C LYS A 244 -16.42 7.66 -8.22
N VAL A 245 -15.29 6.94 -8.29
CA VAL A 245 -13.94 7.45 -8.01
C VAL A 245 -12.94 6.79 -8.96
N ARG A 246 -11.86 7.50 -9.29
CA ARG A 246 -10.86 7.01 -10.26
C ARG A 246 -10.00 5.87 -9.73
N HIS A 247 -9.88 5.73 -8.40
CA HIS A 247 -9.09 4.70 -7.74
C HIS A 247 -9.87 4.08 -6.57
N PRO A 248 -10.95 3.34 -6.83
CA PRO A 248 -11.79 2.76 -5.78
C PRO A 248 -11.02 1.74 -4.90
N ASN A 249 -10.08 0.99 -5.49
CA ASN A 249 -9.22 0.08 -4.78
C ASN A 249 -8.24 0.83 -3.84
N TYR A 250 -7.58 1.89 -4.29
CA TYR A 250 -6.70 2.70 -3.45
C TYR A 250 -7.46 3.44 -2.34
N ALA A 251 -8.68 3.90 -2.63
CA ALA A 251 -9.53 4.52 -1.63
C ALA A 251 -9.89 3.51 -0.52
N SER A 252 -10.25 2.28 -0.89
CA SER A 252 -10.55 1.22 0.05
C SER A 252 -9.33 0.81 0.87
N GLU A 253 -8.17 0.62 0.23
CA GLU A 253 -6.92 0.27 0.91
C GLU A 253 -6.52 1.30 1.97
N GLN A 254 -6.59 2.59 1.64
CA GLN A 254 -6.35 3.67 2.61
C GLN A 254 -7.36 3.62 3.76
N SER A 255 -8.65 3.40 3.46
CA SER A 255 -9.72 3.30 4.45
C SER A 255 -9.54 2.11 5.39
N ILE A 256 -9.10 0.96 4.89
CA ILE A 256 -8.77 -0.23 5.69
C ILE A 256 -7.77 0.11 6.79
N TRP A 257 -6.65 0.76 6.44
CA TRP A 257 -5.60 1.06 7.41
C TRP A 257 -5.93 2.27 8.30
N ILE A 258 -6.77 3.20 7.85
CA ILE A 258 -7.37 4.23 8.73
C ILE A 258 -8.26 3.57 9.78
N VAL A 259 -9.12 2.62 9.39
CA VAL A 259 -9.97 1.88 10.34
C VAL A 259 -9.13 1.02 11.27
N PHE A 260 -8.05 0.39 10.78
CA PHE A 260 -7.11 -0.35 11.60
C PHE A 260 -6.45 0.55 12.66
N TYR A 261 -6.10 1.78 12.30
CA TYR A 261 -5.62 2.77 13.27
C TYR A 261 -6.66 3.08 14.36
N LEU A 262 -7.96 3.16 14.01
CA LEU A 262 -9.02 3.48 14.96
C LEU A 262 -9.17 2.43 16.08
N PHE A 263 -8.71 1.18 15.90
CA PHE A 263 -8.62 0.22 17.01
C PHE A 263 -7.73 0.73 18.15
N SER A 264 -6.62 1.41 17.84
CA SER A 264 -5.77 2.03 18.86
C SER A 264 -6.47 3.20 19.56
N VAL A 265 -7.30 3.94 18.84
CA VAL A 265 -8.12 5.03 19.41
C VAL A 265 -9.18 4.48 20.36
N VAL A 266 -9.90 3.42 19.96
CA VAL A 266 -10.91 2.74 20.82
C VAL A 266 -10.24 2.15 22.06
N ALA A 267 -9.07 1.56 21.92
CA ALA A 267 -8.31 0.99 23.03
C ALA A 267 -7.91 2.05 24.07
N THR A 268 -7.40 3.19 23.63
CA THR A 268 -6.74 4.17 24.50
C THR A 268 -7.57 5.41 24.79
N GLY A 269 -8.57 5.73 23.95
CA GLY A 269 -9.31 6.99 23.95
C GLY A 269 -8.53 8.15 23.33
N ARG A 270 -7.31 7.95 22.84
CA ARG A 270 -6.45 9.00 22.25
C ARG A 270 -6.64 9.02 20.73
N TRP A 271 -7.23 10.11 20.24
CA TRP A 271 -7.46 10.30 18.80
C TRP A 271 -6.16 10.50 18.01
N ILE A 272 -5.12 11.02 18.65
CA ILE A 272 -3.78 11.19 18.08
C ILE A 272 -2.81 10.43 18.97
N ASN A 273 -2.09 9.48 18.37
CA ASN A 273 -1.01 8.76 19.00
C ASN A 273 0.09 8.46 17.95
N TRP A 274 1.28 8.08 18.41
CA TRP A 274 2.46 7.92 17.54
C TRP A 274 2.27 6.94 16.38
N SER A 275 1.42 5.94 16.53
CA SER A 275 1.17 4.96 15.45
C SER A 275 0.38 5.53 14.27
N MET A 276 -0.20 6.74 14.40
CA MET A 276 -0.85 7.45 13.29
C MET A 276 0.12 7.73 12.13
N ALA A 277 1.42 7.86 12.42
CA ALA A 277 2.43 8.17 11.42
C ALA A 277 2.42 7.17 10.26
N GLY A 278 2.29 5.87 10.55
CA GLY A 278 2.22 4.82 9.52
C GLY A 278 1.02 4.96 8.60
N CYS A 279 -0.14 5.28 9.17
CA CYS A 279 -1.37 5.51 8.43
C CYS A 279 -1.26 6.73 7.50
N VAL A 280 -0.73 7.85 8.02
CA VAL A 280 -0.52 9.08 7.23
C VAL A 280 0.49 8.86 6.10
N LEU A 281 1.60 8.16 6.37
CA LEU A 281 2.58 7.80 5.35
C LEU A 281 1.97 6.96 4.24
N LEU A 282 1.11 6.00 4.58
CA LEU A 282 0.41 5.16 3.62
C LEU A 282 -0.50 6.00 2.71
N VAL A 283 -1.29 6.93 3.28
CA VAL A 283 -2.16 7.84 2.51
C VAL A 283 -1.34 8.70 1.54
N ILE A 284 -0.18 9.22 1.97
CA ILE A 284 0.72 9.98 1.11
C ILE A 284 1.27 9.10 -0.03
N LEU A 285 1.67 7.86 0.28
CA LEU A 285 2.15 6.92 -0.73
C LEU A 285 1.08 6.63 -1.79
N PHE A 286 -0.15 6.30 -1.38
CA PHE A 286 -1.23 6.01 -2.33
C PHE A 286 -1.62 7.23 -3.17
N ARG A 287 -1.57 8.43 -2.60
CA ARG A 287 -1.78 9.65 -3.37
C ARG A 287 -0.70 9.84 -4.45
N SER A 288 0.55 9.64 -4.10
CA SER A 288 1.68 9.74 -5.04
C SER A 288 1.63 8.64 -6.10
N SER A 289 1.28 7.41 -5.72
CA SER A 289 1.12 6.27 -6.64
C SER A 289 -0.03 6.48 -7.62
N ALA A 290 -1.15 7.07 -7.15
CA ALA A 290 -2.26 7.44 -8.03
C ALA A 290 -1.84 8.52 -9.03
N ASP A 291 -1.15 9.59 -8.59
CA ASP A 291 -0.62 10.62 -9.48
C ASP A 291 0.29 10.03 -10.55
N PHE A 292 1.18 9.11 -10.16
CA PHE A 292 2.09 8.43 -11.08
C PHE A 292 1.33 7.61 -12.14
N SER A 293 0.39 6.77 -11.72
CA SER A 293 -0.40 5.94 -12.64
C SER A 293 -1.33 6.76 -13.54
N GLU A 294 -1.91 7.85 -13.03
CA GLU A 294 -2.72 8.78 -13.81
C GLU A 294 -1.91 9.51 -14.89
N ASN A 295 -0.67 9.90 -14.59
CA ASN A 295 0.21 10.53 -15.59
C ASN A 295 0.52 9.57 -16.75
N ILE A 296 0.78 8.29 -16.45
CA ILE A 296 0.97 7.27 -17.48
C ILE A 296 -0.31 7.08 -18.30
N SER A 297 -1.45 6.99 -17.65
CA SER A 297 -2.75 6.81 -18.33
C SER A 297 -3.12 8.01 -19.19
N ALA A 298 -2.90 9.24 -18.70
CA ALA A 298 -3.17 10.47 -19.44
C ALA A 298 -2.23 10.65 -20.65
N GLY A 299 -1.01 10.13 -20.58
CA GLY A 299 -0.08 10.09 -21.71
C GLY A 299 -0.44 9.04 -22.76
N LYS A 300 -1.13 7.96 -22.33
CA LYS A 300 -1.50 6.84 -23.20
C LYS A 300 -2.87 6.95 -23.83
N TYR A 301 -3.85 7.52 -23.12
CA TYR A 301 -5.25 7.56 -23.50
C TYR A 301 -5.75 9.01 -23.60
N PRO A 302 -6.15 9.50 -24.79
CA PRO A 302 -6.60 10.89 -25.00
C PRO A 302 -7.76 11.30 -24.08
N ASP A 303 -8.75 10.41 -23.92
CA ASP A 303 -9.99 10.68 -23.14
C ASP A 303 -9.77 10.64 -21.61
N TYR A 304 -8.58 10.26 -21.15
CA TYR A 304 -8.34 10.10 -19.71
C TYR A 304 -8.36 11.44 -18.94
N LYS A 305 -7.96 12.54 -19.62
CA LYS A 305 -8.01 13.87 -19.00
C LYS A 305 -9.45 14.34 -18.73
N ASP A 306 -10.40 13.97 -19.59
CA ASP A 306 -11.82 14.33 -19.39
C ASP A 306 -12.44 13.45 -18.28
N TYR A 307 -12.07 12.19 -18.19
CA TYR A 307 -12.40 11.34 -17.05
C TYR A 307 -11.88 11.92 -15.74
N GLN A 308 -10.64 12.46 -15.70
CA GLN A 308 -10.07 13.12 -14.52
C GLN A 308 -10.86 14.36 -14.08
N LYS A 309 -11.47 15.13 -15.01
CA LYS A 309 -12.29 16.30 -14.68
C LYS A 309 -13.65 15.91 -14.07
N GLN A 310 -14.22 14.80 -14.56
CA GLN A 310 -15.59 14.37 -14.20
C GLN A 310 -15.62 13.53 -12.94
N VAL A 311 -14.65 12.65 -12.73
CA VAL A 311 -14.65 11.67 -11.65
C VAL A 311 -13.59 12.04 -10.60
N PRO A 312 -13.94 12.13 -9.31
CA PRO A 312 -13.00 12.44 -8.23
C PRO A 312 -11.99 11.29 -8.02
N LYS A 313 -10.85 11.61 -7.39
CA LYS A 313 -9.76 10.65 -7.23
C LYS A 313 -10.10 9.52 -6.25
N PHE A 314 -10.50 9.82 -5.01
CA PHE A 314 -10.69 8.85 -3.93
C PHE A 314 -12.04 8.98 -3.22
N ILE A 315 -12.57 10.18 -3.06
CA ILE A 315 -13.80 10.43 -2.31
C ILE A 315 -14.94 10.67 -3.31
N PRO A 316 -15.99 9.82 -3.31
CA PRO A 316 -17.10 9.98 -4.21
C PRO A 316 -17.85 11.31 -3.96
N LYS A 317 -18.36 11.92 -5.02
CA LYS A 317 -19.28 13.03 -4.91
C LYS A 317 -20.68 12.48 -4.63
N PHE A 318 -21.30 12.98 -3.60
CA PHE A 318 -22.66 12.58 -3.19
C PHE A 318 -23.76 13.55 -3.70
N TRP A 319 -23.40 14.51 -4.54
CA TRP A 319 -24.29 15.53 -5.14
C TRP A 319 -23.99 15.70 -6.63
#